data_bcbe962e42388cd118840c76f074c58b
#
_entry.id   bcbe962e42388cd118840c76f074c58b
#
_cell.length_a   1.000
_cell.length_b   1.000
_cell.length_c   1.000
_cell.angle_alpha   90.00
_cell.angle_beta   90.00
_cell.angle_gamma   90.00
#
_symmetry.space_group_name_H-M   'P 1'
#
loop_
_entity.id
_entity.type
_entity.pdbx_description
1 polymer ?
#
loop_
_entity_poly.entity_id
_entity_poly.type
_entity_poly.pdbx_seq_one_letter_code
_entity_poly.pdbx_strand_id
1 'polypeptide(L)'
;CENFLDIIYKKKIATKFINASSCEIFADTKKKINLNSKKRPISPYGKAKLISFNRTRFFREKKKLEAYNAILFNTESYFRDKSYLIPKICTAAIDAKFRQKKTFFGNLNVSREWNWSDEQITYMMKFLKKNPQDFILSNGKSYSARKMLSFAFGFFNLDYKLYVKTDKNFIRKKDFLIKKSD
;
A
#
# COMPACT_ATOMS: atom_id res chain seq x y z
N CYS A 1 -11.65 1.17 -13.79
CA CYS A 1 -12.69 0.96 -12.77
C CYS A 1 -14.06 1.30 -13.32
N GLU A 2 -14.29 2.54 -13.78
CA GLU A 2 -15.61 3.01 -14.24
C GLU A 2 -16.16 2.16 -15.40
N ASN A 3 -15.40 1.91 -16.44
CA ASN A 3 -15.84 1.11 -17.60
C ASN A 3 -16.31 -0.30 -17.19
N PHE A 4 -15.65 -0.95 -16.24
CA PHE A 4 -16.10 -2.25 -15.74
C PHE A 4 -17.45 -2.15 -15.00
N LEU A 5 -17.60 -1.15 -14.12
CA LEU A 5 -18.82 -0.93 -13.39
C LEU A 5 -20.01 -0.59 -14.33
N ASP A 6 -19.76 0.23 -15.36
CA ASP A 6 -20.77 0.55 -16.38
C ASP A 6 -21.19 -0.70 -17.18
N ILE A 7 -20.23 -1.55 -17.57
CA ILE A 7 -20.52 -2.80 -18.29
C ILE A 7 -21.33 -3.75 -17.40
N ILE A 8 -20.90 -3.96 -16.15
CA ILE A 8 -21.61 -4.80 -15.18
C ILE A 8 -23.05 -4.33 -15.02
N TYR A 9 -23.25 -3.01 -14.86
CA TYR A 9 -24.57 -2.43 -14.68
C TYR A 9 -25.46 -2.56 -15.94
N LYS A 10 -24.95 -2.11 -17.10
CA LYS A 10 -25.69 -2.11 -18.37
C LYS A 10 -26.04 -3.52 -18.87
N LYS A 11 -25.11 -4.45 -18.69
CA LYS A 11 -25.29 -5.85 -19.11
C LYS A 11 -25.97 -6.72 -18.04
N LYS A 12 -26.31 -6.15 -16.87
CA LYS A 12 -26.93 -6.86 -15.73
C LYS A 12 -26.14 -8.12 -15.31
N ILE A 13 -24.81 -8.03 -15.31
CA ILE A 13 -23.94 -9.16 -14.99
C ILE A 13 -24.02 -9.45 -13.50
N ALA A 14 -24.44 -10.67 -13.13
CA ALA A 14 -24.48 -11.14 -11.75
C ALA A 14 -23.06 -11.43 -11.24
N THR A 15 -22.40 -10.41 -10.69
CA THR A 15 -21.03 -10.50 -10.18
C THR A 15 -20.77 -9.53 -9.03
N LYS A 16 -19.78 -9.84 -8.22
CA LYS A 16 -19.25 -8.93 -7.19
C LYS A 16 -18.03 -8.20 -7.70
N PHE A 17 -18.00 -6.90 -7.53
CA PHE A 17 -16.87 -6.06 -7.95
C PHE A 17 -16.12 -5.53 -6.74
N ILE A 18 -14.82 -5.79 -6.66
CA ILE A 18 -13.96 -5.22 -5.62
C ILE A 18 -12.94 -4.26 -6.24
N ASN A 19 -12.96 -3.02 -5.77
CA ASN A 19 -11.98 -2.01 -6.14
C ASN A 19 -10.81 -2.05 -5.15
N ALA A 20 -9.61 -2.38 -5.63
CA ALA A 20 -8.38 -2.21 -4.87
C ALA A 20 -8.05 -0.71 -4.75
N SER A 21 -8.61 -0.06 -3.73
CA SER A 21 -8.32 1.33 -3.38
C SER A 21 -6.99 1.44 -2.63
N SER A 22 -6.65 2.59 -2.10
CA SER A 22 -5.35 2.82 -1.46
C SER A 22 -5.47 3.78 -0.28
N CYS A 23 -4.66 3.61 0.74
CA CYS A 23 -4.50 4.59 1.82
C CYS A 23 -4.02 5.96 1.31
N GLU A 24 -3.53 6.06 0.07
CA GLU A 24 -3.16 7.33 -0.59
C GLU A 24 -4.35 8.26 -0.89
N ILE A 25 -5.60 7.76 -0.77
CA ILE A 25 -6.80 8.61 -0.87
C ILE A 25 -6.97 9.55 0.33
N PHE A 26 -6.37 9.23 1.47
CA PHE A 26 -6.49 10.04 2.68
C PHE A 26 -5.51 11.22 2.69
N ALA A 27 -5.89 12.27 3.42
CA ALA A 27 -5.02 13.40 3.71
C ALA A 27 -3.75 12.95 4.45
N ASP A 28 -2.69 13.75 4.33
CA ASP A 28 -1.53 13.59 5.22
C ASP A 28 -1.95 13.86 6.66
N THR A 29 -1.67 12.91 7.53
CA THR A 29 -2.05 12.99 8.94
C THR A 29 -1.10 12.17 9.80
N LYS A 30 -0.79 12.70 10.98
CA LYS A 30 -0.09 11.96 12.05
C LYS A 30 -1.02 11.03 12.82
N LYS A 31 -2.34 11.22 12.68
CA LYS A 31 -3.36 10.39 13.34
C LYS A 31 -3.52 9.06 12.59
N LYS A 32 -4.01 8.07 13.30
CA LYS A 32 -4.42 6.81 12.69
C LYS A 32 -5.56 7.03 11.68
N ILE A 33 -5.52 6.29 10.58
CA ILE A 33 -6.47 6.40 9.48
C ILE A 33 -7.58 5.36 9.66
N ASN A 34 -8.83 5.82 9.57
CA ASN A 34 -10.02 4.99 9.54
C ASN A 34 -10.95 5.42 8.39
N LEU A 35 -12.08 4.75 8.22
CA LEU A 35 -13.03 5.01 7.14
C LEU A 35 -13.59 6.44 7.14
N ASN A 36 -13.68 7.08 8.31
CA ASN A 36 -14.17 8.44 8.49
C ASN A 36 -13.09 9.51 8.28
N SER A 37 -11.82 9.09 8.14
CA SER A 37 -10.72 10.02 7.91
C SER A 37 -10.91 10.81 6.62
N LYS A 38 -10.48 12.10 6.64
CA LYS A 38 -10.62 13.02 5.51
C LYS A 38 -9.88 12.52 4.28
N LYS A 39 -10.60 12.37 3.18
CA LYS A 39 -10.06 11.97 1.87
C LYS A 39 -9.59 13.21 1.12
N ARG A 40 -8.27 13.44 1.11
CA ARG A 40 -7.63 14.60 0.44
C ARG A 40 -6.26 14.17 -0.09
N PRO A 41 -6.23 13.44 -1.23
CA PRO A 41 -4.99 12.94 -1.81
C PRO A 41 -4.10 14.08 -2.31
N ILE A 42 -2.78 13.95 -2.12
CA ILE A 42 -1.80 14.91 -2.62
C ILE A 42 -1.11 14.45 -3.90
N SER A 43 -1.08 13.14 -4.17
CA SER A 43 -0.44 12.57 -5.36
C SER A 43 -1.44 12.38 -6.51
N PRO A 44 -1.00 12.42 -7.79
CA PRO A 44 -1.84 12.06 -8.94
C PRO A 44 -2.42 10.64 -8.79
N TYR A 45 -1.62 9.69 -8.30
CA TYR A 45 -2.06 8.32 -8.00
C TYR A 45 -3.19 8.31 -6.96
N GLY A 46 -3.02 9.00 -5.84
CA GLY A 46 -4.05 9.10 -4.80
C GLY A 46 -5.35 9.73 -5.31
N LYS A 47 -5.25 10.76 -6.16
CA LYS A 47 -6.41 11.38 -6.81
C LYS A 47 -7.15 10.38 -7.70
N ALA A 48 -6.45 9.64 -8.55
CA ALA A 48 -7.04 8.59 -9.40
C ALA A 48 -7.71 7.49 -8.56
N LYS A 49 -7.08 7.05 -7.46
CA LYS A 49 -7.67 6.08 -6.53
C LYS A 49 -8.92 6.62 -5.83
N LEU A 50 -8.96 7.92 -5.48
CA LEU A 50 -10.15 8.54 -4.90
C LEU A 50 -11.31 8.60 -5.89
N ILE A 51 -11.06 8.92 -7.17
CA ILE A 51 -12.07 8.87 -8.23
C ILE A 51 -12.66 7.48 -8.32
N SER A 52 -11.82 6.44 -8.44
CA SER A 52 -12.27 5.04 -8.49
C SER A 52 -13.07 4.65 -7.24
N PHE A 53 -12.61 5.07 -6.04
CA PHE A 53 -13.32 4.85 -4.79
C PHE A 53 -14.73 5.44 -4.79
N ASN A 54 -14.88 6.71 -5.20
CA ASN A 54 -16.16 7.39 -5.25
C ASN A 54 -17.09 6.78 -6.32
N ARG A 55 -16.56 6.37 -7.48
CA ARG A 55 -17.36 5.68 -8.51
C ARG A 55 -17.87 4.33 -8.02
N THR A 56 -17.04 3.54 -7.34
CA THR A 56 -17.46 2.27 -6.73
C THR A 56 -18.61 2.49 -5.72
N ARG A 57 -18.49 3.50 -4.85
CA ARG A 57 -19.57 3.87 -3.94
C ARG A 57 -20.84 4.28 -4.66
N PHE A 58 -20.75 5.12 -5.70
CA PHE A 58 -21.90 5.55 -6.49
C PHE A 58 -22.65 4.34 -7.07
N PHE A 59 -21.94 3.40 -7.68
CA PHE A 59 -22.57 2.22 -8.26
C PHE A 59 -23.21 1.32 -7.19
N ARG A 60 -22.58 1.18 -6.04
CA ARG A 60 -23.16 0.47 -4.90
C ARG A 60 -24.43 1.16 -4.38
N GLU A 61 -24.36 2.45 -4.09
CA GLU A 61 -25.44 3.17 -3.41
C GLU A 61 -26.61 3.54 -4.34
N LYS A 62 -26.32 3.99 -5.55
CA LYS A 62 -27.32 4.48 -6.51
C LYS A 62 -27.75 3.44 -7.55
N LYS A 63 -26.88 2.52 -7.92
CA LYS A 63 -27.13 1.51 -8.93
C LYS A 63 -27.34 0.10 -8.35
N LYS A 64 -27.20 -0.04 -7.02
CA LYS A 64 -27.42 -1.29 -6.27
C LYS A 64 -26.50 -2.44 -6.72
N LEU A 65 -25.32 -2.15 -7.27
CA LEU A 65 -24.35 -3.18 -7.59
C LEU A 65 -23.68 -3.72 -6.33
N GLU A 66 -23.33 -4.99 -6.33
CA GLU A 66 -22.48 -5.60 -5.30
C GLU A 66 -21.02 -5.14 -5.48
N ALA A 67 -20.76 -3.88 -5.09
CA ALA A 67 -19.47 -3.22 -5.30
C ALA A 67 -18.82 -2.83 -3.97
N TYR A 68 -17.56 -3.21 -3.80
CA TYR A 68 -16.77 -3.07 -2.57
C TYR A 68 -15.54 -2.20 -2.82
N ASN A 69 -15.11 -1.44 -1.81
CA ASN A 69 -13.81 -0.79 -1.80
C ASN A 69 -12.91 -1.41 -0.73
N ALA A 70 -11.83 -2.06 -1.13
CA ALA A 70 -10.76 -2.47 -0.24
C ALA A 70 -9.69 -1.40 -0.20
N ILE A 71 -9.55 -0.68 0.90
CA ILE A 71 -8.52 0.35 1.09
C ILE A 71 -7.27 -0.34 1.61
N LEU A 72 -6.28 -0.47 0.71
CA LEU A 72 -5.03 -1.17 0.99
C LEU A 72 -3.96 -0.20 1.48
N PHE A 73 -3.20 -0.61 2.47
CA PHE A 73 -1.91 -0.03 2.81
C PHE A 73 -0.83 -0.71 1.96
N ASN A 74 0.46 -0.41 2.19
CA ASN A 74 1.49 -0.95 1.32
C ASN A 74 1.42 -2.47 1.25
N THR A 75 1.43 -2.98 0.04
CA THR A 75 1.35 -4.41 -0.24
C THR A 75 2.68 -4.90 -0.76
N GLU A 76 3.17 -5.99 -0.20
CA GLU A 76 4.37 -6.68 -0.61
C GLU A 76 4.07 -8.13 -1.01
N SER A 77 4.91 -8.67 -1.90
CA SER A 77 4.81 -10.04 -2.36
C SER A 77 6.15 -10.53 -2.91
N TYR A 78 6.28 -11.82 -3.19
CA TYR A 78 7.43 -12.38 -3.91
C TYR A 78 7.59 -11.80 -5.32
N PHE A 79 6.51 -11.35 -5.94
CA PHE A 79 6.49 -10.79 -7.30
C PHE A 79 6.74 -9.27 -7.33
N ARG A 80 7.00 -8.65 -6.17
CA ARG A 80 7.25 -7.21 -6.12
C ARG A 80 8.54 -6.87 -6.85
N ASP A 81 8.50 -5.87 -7.74
CA ASP A 81 9.67 -5.42 -8.48
C ASP A 81 10.80 -4.94 -7.54
N LYS A 82 12.04 -5.27 -7.89
CA LYS A 82 13.25 -5.00 -7.09
C LYS A 82 13.56 -3.51 -6.88
N SER A 83 12.94 -2.61 -7.64
CA SER A 83 13.05 -1.15 -7.45
C SER A 83 12.27 -0.63 -6.24
N TYR A 84 11.28 -1.40 -5.75
CA TYR A 84 10.53 -1.04 -4.55
C TYR A 84 11.32 -1.26 -3.27
N LEU A 85 10.90 -0.55 -2.19
CA LEU A 85 11.70 -0.41 -0.97
C LEU A 85 12.05 -1.76 -0.33
N ILE A 86 11.07 -2.63 -0.08
CA ILE A 86 11.32 -3.90 0.64
C ILE A 86 12.19 -4.86 -0.18
N PRO A 87 11.88 -5.17 -1.44
CA PRO A 87 12.77 -5.98 -2.26
C PRO A 87 14.18 -5.38 -2.42
N LYS A 88 14.28 -4.05 -2.55
CA LYS A 88 15.57 -3.35 -2.59
C LYS A 88 16.36 -3.54 -1.29
N ILE A 89 15.71 -3.49 -0.12
CA ILE A 89 16.34 -3.76 1.18
C ILE A 89 16.87 -5.19 1.25
N CYS A 90 16.06 -6.17 0.84
CA CYS A 90 16.46 -7.58 0.82
C CYS A 90 17.66 -7.80 -0.11
N THR A 91 17.60 -7.26 -1.33
CA THR A 91 18.73 -7.35 -2.29
C THR A 91 19.99 -6.68 -1.74
N ALA A 92 19.87 -5.52 -1.07
CA ALA A 92 21.01 -4.83 -0.48
C ALA A 92 21.67 -5.66 0.64
N ALA A 93 20.89 -6.35 1.46
CA ALA A 93 21.43 -7.23 2.51
C ALA A 93 22.18 -8.44 1.91
N ILE A 94 21.62 -9.04 0.85
CA ILE A 94 22.27 -10.14 0.10
C ILE A 94 23.58 -9.64 -0.55
N ASP A 95 23.53 -8.51 -1.24
CA ASP A 95 24.71 -7.92 -1.90
C ASP A 95 25.79 -7.53 -0.89
N ALA A 96 25.40 -7.03 0.29
CA ALA A 96 26.34 -6.74 1.37
C ALA A 96 27.03 -8.02 1.87
N LYS A 97 26.27 -9.09 2.09
CA LYS A 97 26.79 -10.37 2.60
C LYS A 97 27.74 -11.05 1.64
N PHE A 98 27.37 -11.17 0.38
CA PHE A 98 28.07 -12.02 -0.59
C PHE A 98 29.03 -11.24 -1.51
N ARG A 99 28.82 -9.91 -1.65
CA ARG A 99 29.58 -9.08 -2.60
C ARG A 99 30.23 -7.85 -1.97
N GLN A 100 30.08 -7.66 -0.65
CA GLN A 100 30.58 -6.48 0.09
C GLN A 100 30.14 -5.12 -0.53
N LYS A 101 28.98 -5.13 -1.22
CA LYS A 101 28.50 -4.00 -1.99
C LYS A 101 27.74 -3.01 -1.12
N LYS A 102 27.99 -1.71 -1.33
CA LYS A 102 27.22 -0.61 -0.73
C LYS A 102 26.02 -0.25 -1.60
N THR A 103 24.88 0.06 -0.96
CA THR A 103 23.63 0.43 -1.67
C THR A 103 23.13 1.79 -1.19
N PHE A 104 22.59 2.58 -2.13
CA PHE A 104 22.08 3.92 -1.86
C PHE A 104 20.56 3.90 -1.71
N PHE A 105 20.09 4.62 -0.69
CA PHE A 105 18.67 4.80 -0.38
C PHE A 105 18.32 6.29 -0.24
N GLY A 106 17.05 6.63 -0.35
CA GLY A 106 16.53 7.95 -0.03
C GLY A 106 16.29 8.14 1.47
N ASN A 107 15.12 8.67 1.83
CA ASN A 107 14.76 8.94 3.22
C ASN A 107 14.48 7.64 3.99
N LEU A 108 15.33 7.32 4.95
CA LEU A 108 15.18 6.13 5.81
C LEU A 108 14.20 6.31 6.98
N ASN A 109 13.70 7.54 7.20
CA ASN A 109 12.79 7.83 8.30
C ASN A 109 11.31 7.68 7.93
N VAL A 110 11.01 7.39 6.65
CA VAL A 110 9.65 7.10 6.23
C VAL A 110 9.18 5.81 6.88
N SER A 111 7.98 5.87 7.48
CA SER A 111 7.33 4.71 8.12
C SER A 111 6.07 4.34 7.38
N ARG A 112 5.87 3.06 7.14
CA ARG A 112 4.70 2.50 6.45
C ARG A 112 4.24 1.23 7.14
N GLU A 113 2.98 0.89 6.94
CA GLU A 113 2.49 -0.46 7.15
C GLU A 113 2.77 -1.28 5.90
N TRP A 114 3.48 -2.39 6.05
CA TRP A 114 3.67 -3.37 4.98
C TRP A 114 2.85 -4.60 5.30
N ASN A 115 2.06 -5.00 4.32
CA ASN A 115 1.13 -6.12 4.42
C ASN A 115 1.46 -7.13 3.34
N TRP A 116 1.19 -8.40 3.60
CA TRP A 116 1.42 -9.46 2.65
C TRP A 116 0.22 -9.63 1.70
N SER A 117 0.47 -9.75 0.40
CA SER A 117 -0.58 -9.78 -0.64
C SER A 117 -1.58 -10.91 -0.41
N ASP A 118 -1.11 -12.11 -0.09
CA ASP A 118 -1.94 -13.31 0.05
C ASP A 118 -2.91 -13.18 1.23
N GLU A 119 -2.44 -12.58 2.33
CA GLU A 119 -3.30 -12.26 3.47
C GLU A 119 -4.37 -11.24 3.08
N GLN A 120 -3.98 -10.17 2.37
CA GLN A 120 -4.93 -9.15 1.92
C GLN A 120 -6.00 -9.76 0.99
N ILE A 121 -5.61 -10.60 0.02
CA ILE A 121 -6.54 -11.30 -0.86
C ILE A 121 -7.48 -12.21 -0.07
N THR A 122 -6.94 -12.97 0.88
CA THR A 122 -7.73 -13.84 1.76
C THR A 122 -8.81 -13.06 2.51
N TYR A 123 -8.47 -11.88 3.06
CA TYR A 123 -9.44 -11.01 3.73
C TYR A 123 -10.42 -10.38 2.75
N MET A 124 -10.00 -9.97 1.55
CA MET A 124 -10.91 -9.50 0.51
C MET A 124 -11.98 -10.55 0.20
N MET A 125 -11.60 -11.81 0.02
CA MET A 125 -12.54 -12.90 -0.24
C MET A 125 -13.52 -13.13 0.91
N LYS A 126 -13.07 -12.97 2.17
CA LYS A 126 -13.97 -13.00 3.34
C LYS A 126 -14.96 -11.84 3.34
N PHE A 127 -14.55 -10.63 2.94
CA PHE A 127 -15.43 -9.46 2.85
C PHE A 127 -16.48 -9.59 1.73
N LEU A 128 -16.19 -10.29 0.64
CA LEU A 128 -17.19 -10.57 -0.40
C LEU A 128 -18.37 -11.44 0.06
N LYS A 129 -18.24 -12.09 1.23
CA LYS A 129 -19.36 -12.82 1.87
C LYS A 129 -20.26 -11.92 2.72
N LYS A 130 -19.90 -10.66 2.93
CA LYS A 130 -20.67 -9.66 3.68
C LYS A 130 -21.41 -8.73 2.71
N ASN A 131 -22.29 -7.89 3.24
CA ASN A 131 -22.93 -6.84 2.46
C ASN A 131 -21.91 -5.88 1.84
N PRO A 132 -22.17 -5.37 0.62
CA PRO A 132 -21.29 -4.43 -0.07
C PRO A 132 -20.93 -3.21 0.76
N GLN A 133 -19.63 -2.97 0.97
CA GLN A 133 -19.11 -1.92 1.85
C GLN A 133 -17.71 -1.45 1.49
N ASP A 134 -17.27 -0.37 2.13
CA ASP A 134 -15.88 0.03 2.16
C ASP A 134 -15.21 -0.60 3.39
N PHE A 135 -13.97 -1.03 3.26
CA PHE A 135 -13.19 -1.57 4.38
C PHE A 135 -11.70 -1.28 4.22
N ILE A 136 -10.97 -1.25 5.34
CA ILE A 136 -9.53 -1.07 5.38
C ILE A 136 -8.88 -2.43 5.60
N LEU A 137 -7.84 -2.73 4.82
CA LEU A 137 -6.96 -3.88 5.02
C LEU A 137 -5.56 -3.40 5.39
N SER A 138 -5.23 -3.58 6.64
CA SER A 138 -3.93 -3.21 7.21
C SER A 138 -3.68 -4.03 8.49
N ASN A 139 -2.43 -4.06 8.93
CA ASN A 139 -2.03 -4.79 10.14
C ASN A 139 -1.86 -3.89 11.38
N GLY A 140 -2.10 -2.59 11.27
CA GLY A 140 -1.97 -1.62 12.37
C GLY A 140 -0.54 -1.35 12.82
N LYS A 141 0.49 -1.96 12.20
CA LYS A 141 1.90 -1.84 12.61
C LYS A 141 2.71 -1.15 11.51
N SER A 142 3.25 0.01 11.83
CA SER A 142 4.11 0.72 10.88
C SER A 142 5.59 0.63 11.30
N TYR A 143 6.44 0.43 10.32
CA TYR A 143 7.87 0.34 10.51
C TYR A 143 8.59 1.35 9.62
N SER A 144 9.68 1.94 10.12
CA SER A 144 10.54 2.80 9.31
C SER A 144 11.39 1.97 8.35
N ALA A 145 11.82 2.57 7.24
CA ALA A 145 12.78 1.95 6.34
C ALA A 145 14.06 1.54 7.08
N ARG A 146 14.49 2.35 8.06
CA ARG A 146 15.63 2.07 8.94
C ARG A 146 15.42 0.76 9.73
N LYS A 147 14.23 0.55 10.30
CA LYS A 147 13.92 -0.68 11.04
C LYS A 147 13.90 -1.91 10.14
N MET A 148 13.36 -1.75 8.91
CA MET A 148 13.36 -2.84 7.92
C MET A 148 14.77 -3.20 7.45
N LEU A 149 15.66 -2.21 7.27
CA LEU A 149 17.09 -2.45 7.03
C LEU A 149 17.73 -3.22 8.18
N SER A 150 17.47 -2.80 9.42
CA SER A 150 18.00 -3.50 10.60
C SER A 150 17.55 -4.98 10.64
N PHE A 151 16.33 -5.29 10.29
CA PHE A 151 15.85 -6.67 10.20
C PHE A 151 16.55 -7.48 9.10
N ALA A 152 16.59 -6.94 7.88
CA ALA A 152 17.16 -7.66 6.74
C ALA A 152 18.67 -7.91 6.87
N PHE A 153 19.42 -6.92 7.34
CA PHE A 153 20.86 -7.06 7.56
C PHE A 153 21.16 -7.92 8.80
N GLY A 154 20.35 -7.79 9.86
CA GLY A 154 20.47 -8.62 11.07
C GLY A 154 20.32 -10.11 10.80
N PHE A 155 19.54 -10.50 9.78
CA PHE A 155 19.42 -11.90 9.33
C PHE A 155 20.78 -12.50 8.92
N PHE A 156 21.71 -11.67 8.42
CA PHE A 156 23.06 -12.05 8.04
C PHE A 156 24.11 -11.68 9.10
N ASN A 157 23.70 -11.25 10.30
CA ASN A 157 24.59 -10.71 11.35
C ASN A 157 25.43 -9.50 10.86
N LEU A 158 24.87 -8.63 10.03
CA LEU A 158 25.51 -7.42 9.51
C LEU A 158 24.86 -6.15 10.10
N ASP A 159 25.72 -5.11 10.34
CA ASP A 159 25.20 -3.76 10.59
C ASP A 159 24.98 -3.03 9.24
N TYR A 160 23.71 -2.73 8.93
CA TYR A 160 23.37 -2.02 7.69
C TYR A 160 24.08 -0.67 7.53
N LYS A 161 24.47 -0.01 8.61
CA LYS A 161 25.15 1.31 8.58
C LYS A 161 26.48 1.27 7.83
N LEU A 162 27.12 0.11 7.78
CA LEU A 162 28.39 -0.07 7.06
C LEU A 162 28.18 -0.15 5.53
N TYR A 163 27.00 -0.55 5.07
CA TYR A 163 26.70 -0.86 3.68
C TYR A 163 25.66 0.06 3.04
N VAL A 164 24.89 0.80 3.84
CA VAL A 164 23.81 1.66 3.36
C VAL A 164 24.24 3.12 3.44
N LYS A 165 24.11 3.82 2.31
CA LYS A 165 24.30 5.27 2.22
C LYS A 165 22.99 5.94 1.81
N THR A 166 22.77 7.16 2.25
CA THR A 166 21.62 7.98 1.79
C THR A 166 22.09 8.92 0.67
N ASP A 167 21.22 9.06 -0.36
CA ASP A 167 21.44 9.97 -1.47
C ASP A 167 20.18 10.81 -1.70
N LYS A 168 20.38 12.13 -1.83
CA LYS A 168 19.31 13.11 -2.04
C LYS A 168 18.55 12.86 -3.34
N ASN A 169 19.18 12.30 -4.36
CA ASN A 169 18.57 11.97 -5.63
C ASN A 169 17.44 10.92 -5.52
N PHE A 170 17.45 10.11 -4.47
CA PHE A 170 16.39 9.13 -4.16
C PHE A 170 15.32 9.66 -3.21
N ILE A 171 15.39 10.95 -2.80
CA ILE A 171 14.37 11.55 -1.93
C ILE A 171 13.22 12.06 -2.77
N ARG A 172 12.02 11.58 -2.51
CA ARG A 172 10.80 12.08 -3.15
C ARG A 172 10.50 13.51 -2.67
N LYS A 173 10.15 14.41 -3.59
CA LYS A 173 9.82 15.83 -3.28
C LYS A 173 8.65 15.97 -2.30
N LYS A 174 7.70 15.03 -2.32
CA LYS A 174 6.57 14.96 -1.37
C LYS A 174 6.40 13.52 -0.95
N ASP A 175 6.73 13.22 0.29
CA ASP A 175 6.50 11.90 0.88
C ASP A 175 5.88 12.04 2.27
N PHE A 176 4.97 11.14 2.61
CA PHE A 176 4.42 11.08 3.96
C PHE A 176 5.45 10.47 4.90
N LEU A 177 5.72 11.10 6.04
CA LEU A 177 6.65 10.54 7.02
C LEU A 177 6.09 9.27 7.67
N ILE A 178 4.80 9.30 8.04
CA ILE A 178 4.14 8.16 8.69
C ILE A 178 2.76 7.97 8.08
N LYS A 179 2.40 6.72 7.77
CA LYS A 179 1.06 6.34 7.35
C LYS A 179 0.69 5.02 8.03
N LYS A 180 -0.31 5.06 8.91
CA LYS A 180 -0.79 3.88 9.66
C LYS A 180 -2.30 3.93 9.82
N SER A 181 -2.92 2.74 9.93
CA SER A 181 -4.34 2.57 10.22
C SER A 181 -4.66 2.68 11.71
N ASP A 182 -5.95 2.76 11.97
CA ASP A 182 -6.52 2.63 13.31
C ASP A 182 -6.62 1.17 13.72
#